data_f36e0d549ce31bddd41145bfe71e43c6
#
_entry.id   f36e0d549ce31bddd41145bfe71e43c6
#
_cell.length_a   1.000
_cell.length_b   1.000
_cell.length_c   1.000
_cell.angle_alpha   90.00
_cell.angle_beta   90.00
_cell.angle_gamma   90.00
#
_symmetry.space_group_name_H-M   'P 1'
#
loop_
_entity.id
_entity.type
_entity.pdbx_description
1 polymer ?
#
loop_
_entity_poly.entity_id
_entity_poly.type
_entity_poly.pdbx_seq_one_letter_code
_entity_poly.pdbx_strand_id
1 'polypeptide(L)' 'MKSDDARERIQKLLVTGDNRLKQGVAPEKVRESWEEALAVAREAGLEETVRPLVEVRLADLQRPD' A
#
# COMPACT_ATOMS: atom_id res chain seq x y z
N MET A 1 -9.12 6.92 15.27
CA MET A 1 -7.87 7.37 14.61
C MET A 1 -8.15 8.67 13.88
N LYS A 2 -7.31 9.67 14.04
CA LYS A 2 -7.46 10.92 13.32
C LYS A 2 -7.05 10.74 11.86
N SER A 3 -7.68 11.49 10.96
CA SER A 3 -7.40 11.38 9.53
C SER A 3 -5.92 11.60 9.19
N ASP A 4 -5.28 12.56 9.87
CA ASP A 4 -3.87 12.84 9.60
C ASP A 4 -2.97 11.68 10.00
N ASP A 5 -3.26 11.04 11.13
CA ASP A 5 -2.50 9.86 11.58
C ASP A 5 -2.69 8.70 10.62
N ALA A 6 -3.92 8.51 10.14
CA ALA A 6 -4.22 7.45 9.18
C ALA A 6 -3.49 7.68 7.87
N ARG A 7 -3.50 8.91 7.35
CA ARG A 7 -2.81 9.23 6.11
C ARG A 7 -1.31 9.01 6.21
N GLU A 8 -0.72 9.41 7.32
CA GLU A 8 0.70 9.21 7.56
C GLU A 8 1.05 7.72 7.59
N ARG A 9 0.23 6.93 8.28
CA ARG A 9 0.44 5.49 8.36
C ARG A 9 0.29 4.82 7.00
N ILE A 10 -0.73 5.23 6.23
CA ILE A 10 -0.95 4.71 4.89
C ILE A 10 0.26 5.00 4.01
N GLN A 11 0.74 6.24 4.06
CA GLN A 11 1.91 6.62 3.26
C GLN A 11 3.13 5.81 3.62
N LYS A 12 3.38 5.58 4.90
CA LYS A 12 4.50 4.77 5.35
C LYS A 12 4.40 3.34 4.84
N LEU A 13 3.20 2.77 4.85
CA LEU A 13 2.99 1.42 4.36
C LEU A 13 3.20 1.32 2.85
N LEU A 14 2.75 2.33 2.09
CA LEU A 14 2.98 2.36 0.65
C LEU A 14 4.47 2.45 0.34
N VAL A 15 5.18 3.34 1.02
CA VAL A 15 6.63 3.50 0.84
C VAL A 15 7.37 2.23 1.25
N THR A 16 6.96 1.60 2.35
CA THR A 16 7.58 0.35 2.79
C THR A 16 7.47 -0.72 1.72
N GLY A 17 6.29 -0.86 1.11
CA GLY A 17 6.12 -1.81 0.02
C GLY A 17 6.97 -1.47 -1.18
N ASP A 18 7.02 -0.18 -1.55
CA ASP A 18 7.84 0.29 -2.66
C ASP A 18 9.32 -0.04 -2.42
N ASN A 19 9.80 0.19 -1.19
CA ASN A 19 11.19 -0.08 -0.83
C ASN A 19 11.49 -1.58 -0.84
N ARG A 20 10.56 -2.39 -0.35
CA ARG A 20 10.71 -3.85 -0.38
C ARG A 20 10.84 -4.36 -1.81
N LEU A 21 10.04 -3.79 -2.71
CA LEU A 21 10.12 -4.14 -4.12
C LEU A 21 11.50 -3.84 -4.70
N LYS A 22 12.03 -2.66 -4.39
CA LYS A 22 13.37 -2.27 -4.86
C LYS A 22 14.46 -3.17 -4.29
N GLN A 23 14.28 -3.66 -3.08
CA GLN A 23 15.26 -4.52 -2.41
C GLN A 23 15.17 -5.97 -2.85
N GLY A 24 14.22 -6.30 -3.71
CA GLY A 24 14.07 -7.66 -4.18
C GLY A 24 13.40 -8.59 -3.16
N VAL A 25 12.65 -8.03 -2.21
CA VAL A 25 11.90 -8.82 -1.25
C VAL A 25 10.78 -9.57 -1.98
N ALA A 26 10.40 -10.74 -1.47
CA ALA A 26 9.38 -11.58 -2.09
C ALA A 26 8.09 -10.80 -2.37
N PRO A 27 7.45 -11.01 -3.54
CA PRO A 27 6.24 -10.26 -3.91
C PRO A 27 5.13 -10.34 -2.87
N GLU A 28 5.00 -11.46 -2.16
CA GLU A 28 3.97 -11.61 -1.13
C GLU A 28 4.16 -10.60 0.00
N LYS A 29 5.41 -10.30 0.35
CA LYS A 29 5.71 -9.34 1.40
C LYS A 29 5.45 -7.91 0.95
N VAL A 30 5.74 -7.63 -0.31
CA VAL A 30 5.44 -6.32 -0.91
C VAL A 30 3.93 -6.09 -0.91
N ARG A 31 3.18 -7.08 -1.40
CA ARG A 31 1.72 -7.00 -1.45
C ARG A 31 1.12 -6.81 -0.07
N GLU A 32 1.65 -7.51 0.93
CA GLU A 32 1.17 -7.42 2.29
C GLU A 32 1.20 -5.98 2.81
N SER A 33 2.29 -5.26 2.55
CA SER A 33 2.40 -3.85 2.95
C SER A 33 1.34 -2.98 2.29
N TRP A 34 1.12 -3.17 1.00
CA TRP A 34 0.14 -2.37 0.26
C TRP A 34 -1.28 -2.70 0.67
N GLU A 35 -1.58 -3.97 0.90
CA GLU A 35 -2.91 -4.39 1.36
C GLU A 35 -3.20 -3.87 2.77
N GLU A 36 -2.20 -3.81 3.62
CA GLU A 36 -2.36 -3.23 4.94
C GLU A 36 -2.67 -1.73 4.86
N ALA A 37 -2.03 -1.03 3.91
CA ALA A 37 -2.36 0.38 3.68
C ALA A 37 -3.83 0.54 3.32
N LEU A 38 -4.35 -0.35 2.48
CA LEU A 38 -5.76 -0.31 2.11
C LEU A 38 -6.67 -0.59 3.30
N ALA A 39 -6.28 -1.54 4.17
CA ALA A 39 -7.06 -1.85 5.37
C ALA A 39 -7.13 -0.65 6.30
N VAL A 40 -6.02 0.05 6.52
CA VAL A 40 -6.00 1.27 7.33
C VAL A 40 -6.91 2.33 6.69
N ALA A 41 -6.86 2.43 5.35
CA ALA A 41 -7.70 3.40 4.63
C ALA A 41 -9.19 3.11 4.84
N ARG A 42 -9.59 1.85 4.83
CA ARG A 42 -10.98 1.48 5.06
C ARG A 42 -11.45 1.92 6.43
N GLU A 43 -10.64 1.68 7.45
CA GLU A 43 -10.97 2.07 8.81
C GLU A 43 -11.07 3.58 8.98
N ALA A 44 -10.29 4.32 8.21
CA ALA A 44 -10.24 5.77 8.28
C ALA A 44 -11.21 6.46 7.33
N GLY A 45 -11.96 5.71 6.51
CA GLY A 45 -12.87 6.29 5.53
C GLY A 45 -12.16 6.88 4.33
N LEU A 46 -10.94 6.42 4.04
CA LEU A 46 -10.12 6.92 2.94
C LEU A 46 -9.95 5.91 1.81
N GLU A 47 -10.77 4.85 1.81
CA GLU A 47 -10.63 3.77 0.85
C GLU A 47 -10.70 4.24 -0.60
N GLU A 48 -11.64 5.12 -0.93
CA GLU A 48 -11.79 5.60 -2.29
C GLU A 48 -10.57 6.37 -2.78
N THR A 49 -9.91 7.07 -1.87
CA THR A 49 -8.71 7.85 -2.20
C THR A 49 -7.49 6.93 -2.36
N VAL A 50 -7.37 5.93 -1.51
CA VAL A 50 -6.18 5.08 -1.44
C VAL A 50 -6.24 3.90 -2.39
N ARG A 51 -7.44 3.36 -2.65
CA ARG A 51 -7.60 2.19 -3.51
C ARG A 51 -6.89 2.32 -4.86
N PRO A 52 -7.04 3.42 -5.62
CA PRO A 52 -6.35 3.53 -6.91
C PRO A 52 -4.84 3.45 -6.77
N LEU A 53 -4.28 4.00 -5.69
CA LEU A 53 -2.84 3.98 -5.47
C LEU A 53 -2.34 2.55 -5.22
N VAL A 54 -3.12 1.76 -4.49
CA VAL A 54 -2.78 0.38 -4.20
C VAL A 54 -2.98 -0.49 -5.44
N GLU A 55 -4.08 -0.29 -6.16
CA GLU A 55 -4.38 -1.08 -7.35
C GLU A 55 -3.32 -0.93 -8.44
N VAL A 56 -2.84 0.29 -8.66
CA VAL A 56 -1.77 0.54 -9.63
C VAL A 56 -0.51 -0.23 -9.25
N ARG A 57 -0.17 -0.21 -7.95
CA ARG A 57 1.01 -0.90 -7.46
C ARG A 57 0.87 -2.41 -7.57
N LEU A 58 -0.29 -2.95 -7.25
CA LEU A 58 -0.53 -4.39 -7.36
C LEU A 58 -0.50 -4.85 -8.81
N ALA A 59 -1.03 -4.05 -9.73
CA ALA A 59 -0.98 -4.36 -11.14
C ALA A 59 0.46 -4.42 -11.64
N ASP A 60 1.29 -3.46 -11.24
CA ASP A 60 2.70 -3.44 -11.60
C ASP A 60 3.44 -4.66 -11.05
N LEU A 61 3.10 -5.07 -9.83
CA LEU A 61 3.73 -6.23 -9.20
C LEU A 61 3.42 -7.53 -9.96
N GLN A 62 2.24 -7.62 -10.57
CA GLN A 62 1.80 -8.79 -11.29
C GLN A 62 2.20 -8.78 -12.76
N ARG A 63 2.76 -7.68 -13.23
CA ARG A 63 3.14 -7.56 -14.64
C ARG A 63 4.32 -8.47 -14.96
N PRO A 64 4.21 -9.32 -15.96
CA PRO A 64 5.37 -10.11 -16.40
C PRO A 64 6.38 -9.20 -17.10
N ASP A 65 7.62 -9.45 -16.88
CA ASP A 65 8.69 -8.72 -17.55
C ASP A 65 8.86 -9.18 -18.97
#